data_9b9431a4a14b3435add0379140ccd174
#
_entry.id   9b9431a4a14b3435add0379140ccd174
#
_cell.length_a   1.000
_cell.length_b   1.000
_cell.length_c   1.000
_cell.angle_alpha   90.00
_cell.angle_beta   90.00
_cell.angle_gamma   90.00
#
_symmetry.space_group_name_H-M   'P 1'
#
loop_
_entity.id
_entity.type
_entity.pdbx_description
1 polymer ?
#
loop_
_entity_poly.entity_id
_entity_poly.type
_entity_poly.pdbx_seq_one_letter_code
_entity_poly.pdbx_strand_id
1 'polypeptide(L)'
;IMGAGSTGDSNMDIAEMLKPMLARGELQTIGATTIDEYRMYIEKDPAVERRFQPIMIEAPSVENSILILEGLKDKYEAHHNVEITGEAIKAAVTLSDRYITDRNLPDKAIDLIDEAAAKARLKYCYTPKEYTDKTGQLRQLEAELDYVLSMGEDYADERRQLLEKIDKMRDELDEINERALDARSNSTPKIKGNDIAEV
;
A
#
# COMPACT_ATOMS: atom_id res chain seq x y z
N ILE A 1 16.98 10.56 -17.05
CA ILE A 1 18.02 10.49 -18.09
C ILE A 1 18.97 11.69 -17.93
N MET A 2 18.43 12.90 -17.73
CA MET A 2 19.24 14.08 -17.41
C MET A 2 19.77 13.96 -15.99
N GLY A 3 21.09 14.03 -15.79
CA GLY A 3 21.75 13.83 -14.49
C GLY A 3 21.87 12.37 -14.01
N ALA A 4 21.42 11.39 -14.76
CA ALA A 4 21.61 9.99 -14.43
C ALA A 4 23.04 9.56 -14.79
N GLY A 5 23.82 9.20 -13.76
CA GLY A 5 25.22 8.77 -13.91
C GLY A 5 26.26 9.76 -13.38
N SER A 6 25.86 10.91 -12.84
CA SER A 6 26.77 11.85 -12.19
C SER A 6 27.08 11.40 -10.75
N THR A 7 27.89 10.38 -10.59
CA THR A 7 28.63 10.13 -9.35
C THR A 7 29.98 10.83 -9.47
N GLY A 8 30.15 11.85 -8.70
CA GLY A 8 31.30 12.65 -8.27
C GLY A 8 32.60 12.77 -9.09
N ASP A 9 32.90 11.89 -10.05
CA ASP A 9 34.21 11.90 -10.76
C ASP A 9 34.17 11.42 -12.21
N SER A 10 33.01 11.04 -12.75
CA SER A 10 32.87 10.76 -14.20
C SER A 10 31.71 11.57 -14.76
N ASN A 11 32.04 12.69 -15.41
CA ASN A 11 31.11 13.60 -16.11
C ASN A 11 30.48 12.98 -17.38
N MET A 12 30.17 11.69 -17.40
CA MET A 12 29.51 11.07 -18.52
C MET A 12 28.02 10.99 -18.26
N ASP A 13 27.33 12.12 -18.45
CA ASP A 13 25.88 12.17 -18.44
C ASP A 13 25.32 11.36 -19.62
N ILE A 14 24.40 10.43 -19.36
CA ILE A 14 23.70 9.65 -20.39
C ILE A 14 23.10 10.59 -21.45
N ALA A 15 22.65 11.79 -21.04
CA ALA A 15 22.17 12.80 -21.96
C ALA A 15 23.20 13.21 -23.00
N GLU A 16 24.48 13.39 -22.60
CA GLU A 16 25.57 13.74 -23.52
C GLU A 16 25.82 12.64 -24.57
N MET A 17 25.68 11.37 -24.20
CA MET A 17 25.79 10.24 -25.11
C MET A 17 24.65 10.17 -26.13
N LEU A 18 23.43 10.58 -25.72
CA LEU A 18 22.24 10.55 -26.57
C LEU A 18 22.12 11.75 -27.50
N LYS A 19 22.72 12.91 -27.16
CA LYS A 19 22.67 14.13 -27.98
C LYS A 19 23.06 13.91 -29.44
N PRO A 20 24.15 13.20 -29.80
CA PRO A 20 24.51 12.97 -31.20
C PRO A 20 23.48 12.12 -31.97
N MET A 21 22.87 11.13 -31.32
CA MET A 21 21.86 10.24 -31.93
C MET A 21 20.54 10.98 -32.13
N LEU A 22 20.11 11.79 -31.15
CA LEU A 22 18.99 12.69 -31.27
C LEU A 22 19.23 13.74 -32.37
N ALA A 23 20.45 14.26 -32.48
CA ALA A 23 20.82 15.23 -33.46
C ALA A 23 20.70 14.71 -34.89
N ARG A 24 21.00 13.44 -35.13
CA ARG A 24 20.91 12.78 -36.43
C ARG A 24 19.50 12.22 -36.73
N GLY A 25 18.59 12.29 -35.81
CA GLY A 25 17.25 11.70 -35.97
C GLY A 25 17.22 10.18 -35.97
N GLU A 26 18.28 9.56 -35.46
CA GLU A 26 18.41 8.09 -35.38
C GLU A 26 17.58 7.52 -34.23
N LEU A 27 17.18 8.37 -33.25
CA LEU A 27 16.43 7.97 -32.08
C LEU A 27 15.09 8.72 -32.02
N GLN A 28 14.00 7.96 -32.11
CA GLN A 28 12.67 8.47 -31.84
C GLN A 28 12.37 8.31 -30.35
N THR A 29 12.16 9.41 -29.63
CA THR A 29 12.03 9.40 -28.19
C THR A 29 10.82 10.21 -27.75
N ILE A 30 10.03 9.68 -26.83
CA ILE A 30 9.02 10.40 -26.07
C ILE A 30 9.55 10.49 -24.63
N GLY A 31 9.72 11.70 -24.13
CA GLY A 31 10.13 11.97 -22.75
C GLY A 31 8.98 12.51 -21.93
N ALA A 32 8.91 12.11 -20.67
CA ALA A 32 8.01 12.68 -19.68
C ALA A 32 8.83 13.30 -18.55
N THR A 33 8.46 14.49 -18.11
CA THR A 33 9.13 15.22 -17.04
C THR A 33 8.16 16.21 -16.39
N THR A 34 8.55 16.79 -15.27
CA THR A 34 7.79 17.88 -14.64
C THR A 34 8.11 19.23 -15.31
N ILE A 35 7.25 20.23 -15.13
CA ILE A 35 7.46 21.57 -15.67
C ILE A 35 8.75 22.19 -15.12
N ASP A 36 9.03 21.99 -13.83
CA ASP A 36 10.22 22.53 -13.19
C ASP A 36 11.50 21.87 -13.71
N GLU A 37 11.49 20.55 -13.88
CA GLU A 37 12.61 19.82 -14.48
C GLU A 37 12.82 20.20 -15.95
N TYR A 38 11.74 20.38 -16.72
CA TYR A 38 11.82 20.84 -18.07
C TYR A 38 12.54 22.19 -18.14
N ARG A 39 12.13 23.16 -17.34
CA ARG A 39 12.75 24.49 -17.25
C ARG A 39 14.19 24.45 -16.76
N MET A 40 14.48 23.52 -15.84
CA MET A 40 15.81 23.42 -15.25
C MET A 40 16.81 22.77 -16.19
N TYR A 41 16.42 21.74 -16.93
CA TYR A 41 17.34 20.87 -17.68
C TYR A 41 17.16 20.91 -19.19
N ILE A 42 15.93 21.04 -19.70
CA ILE A 42 15.67 20.97 -21.16
C ILE A 42 15.74 22.34 -21.78
N GLU A 43 15.03 23.33 -21.25
CA GLU A 43 14.96 24.70 -21.78
C GLU A 43 16.33 25.39 -21.77
N LYS A 44 17.23 25.03 -20.85
CA LYS A 44 18.59 25.58 -20.77
C LYS A 44 19.56 24.94 -21.75
N ASP A 45 19.21 23.83 -22.39
CA ASP A 45 20.07 23.15 -23.36
C ASP A 45 19.50 23.29 -24.77
N PRO A 46 20.00 24.26 -25.56
CA PRO A 46 19.48 24.53 -26.92
C PRO A 46 19.62 23.34 -27.87
N ALA A 47 20.55 22.40 -27.59
CA ALA A 47 20.74 21.22 -28.42
C ALA A 47 19.64 20.18 -28.20
N VAL A 48 19.12 20.10 -26.98
CA VAL A 48 17.99 19.23 -26.60
C VAL A 48 16.65 19.92 -26.92
N GLU A 49 16.47 21.17 -26.53
CA GLU A 49 15.23 21.92 -26.72
C GLU A 49 14.74 21.92 -28.17
N ARG A 50 15.64 22.14 -29.14
CA ARG A 50 15.29 22.15 -30.57
C ARG A 50 14.88 20.80 -31.14
N ARG A 51 15.02 19.71 -30.39
CA ARG A 51 14.74 18.34 -30.84
C ARG A 51 13.45 17.77 -30.25
N PHE A 52 12.93 18.40 -29.21
CA PHE A 52 11.70 18.00 -28.57
C PHE A 52 10.65 19.10 -28.71
N GLN A 53 9.46 18.70 -29.12
CA GLN A 53 8.30 19.58 -29.07
C GLN A 53 7.62 19.39 -27.73
N PRO A 54 7.52 20.42 -26.87
CA PRO A 54 6.84 20.30 -25.61
C PRO A 54 5.33 20.15 -25.81
N ILE A 55 4.76 19.17 -25.12
CA ILE A 55 3.31 18.96 -25.05
C ILE A 55 2.94 19.10 -23.58
N MET A 56 2.25 20.18 -23.25
CA MET A 56 1.77 20.43 -21.90
C MET A 56 0.55 19.54 -21.60
N ILE A 57 0.62 18.77 -20.53
CA ILE A 57 -0.48 17.95 -20.05
C ILE A 57 -0.99 18.60 -18.78
N GLU A 58 -2.23 19.05 -18.81
CA GLU A 58 -2.91 19.63 -17.64
C GLU A 58 -3.51 18.55 -16.75
N ALA A 59 -3.72 18.86 -15.47
CA ALA A 59 -4.42 17.98 -14.56
C ALA A 59 -5.87 17.75 -15.05
N PRO A 60 -6.39 16.52 -14.96
CA PRO A 60 -7.74 16.21 -15.38
C PRO A 60 -8.79 16.91 -14.49
N SER A 61 -9.98 17.15 -15.05
CA SER A 61 -11.13 17.63 -14.27
C SER A 61 -11.60 16.58 -13.25
N VAL A 62 -12.45 17.00 -12.32
CA VAL A 62 -13.09 16.12 -11.33
C VAL A 62 -13.82 14.97 -12.04
N GLU A 63 -14.59 15.26 -13.09
CA GLU A 63 -15.35 14.25 -13.84
C GLU A 63 -14.42 13.24 -14.53
N ASN A 64 -13.37 13.74 -15.19
CA ASN A 64 -12.38 12.88 -15.84
C ASN A 64 -11.60 12.05 -14.83
N SER A 65 -11.31 12.61 -13.66
CA SER A 65 -10.63 11.88 -12.58
C SER A 65 -11.48 10.72 -12.04
N ILE A 66 -12.80 10.92 -11.93
CA ILE A 66 -13.72 9.83 -11.57
C ILE A 66 -13.64 8.69 -12.59
N LEU A 67 -13.69 9.01 -13.89
CA LEU A 67 -13.59 8.00 -14.96
C LEU A 67 -12.23 7.27 -14.94
N ILE A 68 -11.15 7.99 -14.67
CA ILE A 68 -9.81 7.38 -14.52
C ILE A 68 -9.81 6.39 -13.36
N LEU A 69 -10.33 6.78 -12.19
CA LEU A 69 -10.38 5.93 -11.01
C LEU A 69 -11.32 4.73 -11.20
N GLU A 70 -12.43 4.90 -11.90
CA GLU A 70 -13.31 3.78 -12.29
C GLU A 70 -12.57 2.77 -13.16
N GLY A 71 -11.74 3.22 -14.09
CA GLY A 71 -10.90 2.36 -14.92
C GLY A 71 -9.75 1.66 -14.17
N LEU A 72 -9.31 2.21 -13.04
CA LEU A 72 -8.27 1.63 -12.18
C LEU A 72 -8.83 0.73 -11.07
N LYS A 73 -10.13 0.85 -10.78
CA LYS A 73 -10.84 0.19 -9.69
C LYS A 73 -10.46 -1.28 -9.53
N ASP A 74 -10.62 -2.07 -10.59
CA ASP A 74 -10.40 -3.53 -10.57
C ASP A 74 -8.98 -3.91 -10.14
N LYS A 75 -7.99 -3.08 -10.50
CA LYS A 75 -6.59 -3.30 -10.11
C LYS A 75 -6.37 -3.09 -8.62
N TYR A 76 -6.97 -2.03 -8.06
CA TYR A 76 -6.88 -1.75 -6.62
C TYR A 76 -7.69 -2.74 -5.80
N GLU A 77 -8.88 -3.14 -6.27
CA GLU A 77 -9.68 -4.20 -5.65
C GLU A 77 -8.91 -5.52 -5.57
N ALA A 78 -8.27 -5.92 -6.67
CA ALA A 78 -7.46 -7.14 -6.71
C ALA A 78 -6.21 -7.05 -5.81
N HIS A 79 -5.54 -5.88 -5.78
CA HIS A 79 -4.33 -5.69 -4.98
C HIS A 79 -4.61 -5.75 -3.47
N HIS A 80 -5.66 -5.06 -3.03
CA HIS A 80 -6.01 -4.98 -1.61
C HIS A 80 -7.00 -6.05 -1.15
N ASN A 81 -7.57 -6.82 -2.07
CA ASN A 81 -8.65 -7.79 -1.82
C ASN A 81 -9.84 -7.13 -1.10
N VAL A 82 -10.34 -6.04 -1.65
CA VAL A 82 -11.46 -5.23 -1.17
C VAL A 82 -12.41 -4.92 -2.32
N GLU A 83 -13.64 -4.51 -2.02
CA GLU A 83 -14.60 -3.99 -3.00
C GLU A 83 -14.69 -2.46 -2.84
N ILE A 84 -14.42 -1.71 -3.91
CA ILE A 84 -14.47 -0.24 -3.92
C ILE A 84 -15.80 0.20 -4.52
N THR A 85 -16.64 0.88 -3.75
CA THR A 85 -17.93 1.37 -4.26
C THR A 85 -17.76 2.61 -5.14
N GLY A 86 -18.68 2.82 -6.09
CA GLY A 86 -18.70 4.06 -6.89
C GLY A 86 -18.84 5.33 -6.05
N GLU A 87 -19.48 5.23 -4.87
CA GLU A 87 -19.57 6.33 -3.90
C GLU A 87 -18.19 6.66 -3.30
N ALA A 88 -17.36 5.65 -3.01
CA ALA A 88 -16.01 5.84 -2.51
C ALA A 88 -15.12 6.56 -3.54
N ILE A 89 -15.22 6.19 -4.82
CA ILE A 89 -14.48 6.85 -5.91
C ILE A 89 -14.88 8.33 -6.00
N LYS A 90 -16.18 8.63 -6.02
CA LYS A 90 -16.67 10.00 -6.06
C LYS A 90 -16.24 10.80 -4.82
N ALA A 91 -16.31 10.19 -3.64
CA ALA A 91 -15.85 10.81 -2.39
C ALA A 91 -14.35 11.10 -2.44
N ALA A 92 -13.53 10.14 -2.88
CA ALA A 92 -12.08 10.31 -2.98
C ALA A 92 -11.69 11.49 -3.88
N VAL A 93 -12.30 11.59 -5.06
CA VAL A 93 -12.04 12.71 -5.98
C VAL A 93 -12.52 14.04 -5.41
N THR A 94 -13.76 14.09 -4.89
CA THR A 94 -14.35 15.33 -4.42
C THR A 94 -13.68 15.86 -3.14
N LEU A 95 -13.38 14.96 -2.18
CA LEU A 95 -12.76 15.36 -0.92
C LEU A 95 -11.29 15.71 -1.13
N SER A 96 -10.55 14.95 -1.94
CA SER A 96 -9.16 15.30 -2.25
C SER A 96 -9.06 16.62 -2.98
N ASP A 97 -9.97 16.89 -3.93
CA ASP A 97 -9.96 18.16 -4.67
C ASP A 97 -10.23 19.36 -3.75
N ARG A 98 -11.10 19.17 -2.76
CA ARG A 98 -11.48 20.22 -1.82
C ARG A 98 -10.47 20.47 -0.70
N TYR A 99 -9.85 19.43 -0.19
CA TYR A 99 -9.05 19.51 1.05
C TYR A 99 -7.54 19.33 0.84
N ILE A 100 -7.11 18.66 -0.24
CA ILE A 100 -5.70 18.44 -0.56
C ILE A 100 -5.28 19.39 -1.66
N THR A 101 -4.50 20.41 -1.31
CA THR A 101 -4.11 21.51 -2.22
C THR A 101 -2.69 21.39 -2.76
N ASP A 102 -1.86 20.56 -2.16
CA ASP A 102 -0.43 20.37 -2.48
C ASP A 102 -0.17 19.36 -3.60
N ARG A 103 -1.21 18.64 -4.04
CA ARG A 103 -1.14 17.63 -5.10
C ARG A 103 -2.26 17.81 -6.13
N ASN A 104 -2.02 17.29 -7.33
CA ASN A 104 -2.98 17.36 -8.42
C ASN A 104 -3.84 16.10 -8.50
N LEU A 105 -5.02 16.22 -9.10
CA LEU A 105 -5.80 15.08 -9.58
C LEU A 105 -5.06 14.42 -10.77
N PRO A 106 -5.16 13.10 -10.96
CA PRO A 106 -5.92 12.15 -10.15
C PRO A 106 -5.14 11.60 -8.93
N ASP A 107 -3.84 11.88 -8.80
CA ASP A 107 -2.93 11.24 -7.85
C ASP A 107 -3.42 11.34 -6.40
N LYS A 108 -3.83 12.53 -5.95
CA LYS A 108 -4.34 12.73 -4.59
C LYS A 108 -5.59 11.90 -4.27
N ALA A 109 -6.42 11.62 -5.27
CA ALA A 109 -7.60 10.78 -5.09
C ALA A 109 -7.26 9.28 -5.10
N ILE A 110 -6.24 8.89 -5.88
CA ILE A 110 -5.68 7.54 -5.89
C ILE A 110 -5.08 7.22 -4.53
N ASP A 111 -4.28 8.14 -3.97
CA ASP A 111 -3.66 7.97 -2.65
C ASP A 111 -4.72 7.75 -1.56
N LEU A 112 -5.83 8.50 -1.57
CA LEU A 112 -6.93 8.29 -0.61
C LEU A 112 -7.59 6.91 -0.74
N ILE A 113 -7.79 6.42 -1.97
CA ILE A 113 -8.36 5.09 -2.21
C ILE A 113 -7.37 4.02 -1.72
N ASP A 114 -6.09 4.16 -2.01
CA ASP A 114 -5.05 3.20 -1.60
C ASP A 114 -4.98 3.11 -0.07
N GLU A 115 -4.95 4.25 0.61
CA GLU A 115 -4.90 4.31 2.07
C GLU A 115 -6.18 3.76 2.72
N ALA A 116 -7.37 4.12 2.20
CA ALA A 116 -8.63 3.59 2.69
C ALA A 116 -8.72 2.07 2.49
N ALA A 117 -8.23 1.57 1.34
CA ALA A 117 -8.19 0.14 1.03
C ALA A 117 -7.24 -0.61 1.98
N ALA A 118 -6.06 -0.07 2.22
CA ALA A 118 -5.11 -0.62 3.17
C ALA A 118 -5.67 -0.64 4.60
N LYS A 119 -6.32 0.45 5.04
CA LYS A 119 -6.97 0.57 6.35
C LYS A 119 -8.13 -0.40 6.51
N ALA A 120 -8.97 -0.55 5.48
CA ALA A 120 -10.05 -1.53 5.46
C ALA A 120 -9.50 -2.95 5.58
N ARG A 121 -8.49 -3.31 4.81
CA ARG A 121 -7.82 -4.62 4.88
C ARG A 121 -7.25 -4.89 6.26
N LEU A 122 -6.58 -3.93 6.89
CA LEU A 122 -6.04 -4.06 8.25
C LEU A 122 -7.14 -4.32 9.28
N LYS A 123 -8.28 -3.62 9.20
CA LYS A 123 -9.45 -3.86 10.07
C LYS A 123 -9.96 -5.30 9.94
N TYR A 124 -9.96 -5.87 8.74
CA TYR A 124 -10.37 -7.24 8.48
C TYR A 124 -9.30 -8.30 8.79
N CYS A 125 -8.03 -7.93 8.75
CA CYS A 125 -6.92 -8.79 9.16
C CYS A 125 -6.68 -8.77 10.68
N TYR A 126 -7.47 -8.01 11.44
CA TYR A 126 -7.32 -7.89 12.87
C TYR A 126 -7.54 -9.24 13.55
N THR A 127 -6.54 -9.67 14.31
CA THR A 127 -6.64 -10.88 15.14
C THR A 127 -7.68 -10.63 16.22
N PRO A 128 -8.70 -11.51 16.40
CA PRO A 128 -9.72 -11.31 17.42
C PRO A 128 -9.08 -11.06 18.78
N LYS A 129 -9.58 -10.11 19.54
CA LYS A 129 -9.07 -9.78 20.88
C LYS A 129 -9.05 -11.03 21.76
N GLU A 130 -10.07 -11.89 21.61
CA GLU A 130 -10.17 -13.18 22.28
C GLU A 130 -8.97 -14.09 22.01
N TYR A 131 -8.45 -14.12 20.77
CA TYR A 131 -7.25 -14.88 20.43
C TYR A 131 -6.01 -14.34 21.14
N THR A 132 -5.87 -13.01 21.20
CA THR A 132 -4.74 -12.35 21.86
C THR A 132 -4.77 -12.59 23.38
N ASP A 133 -5.94 -12.49 23.99
CA ASP A 133 -6.13 -12.72 25.43
C ASP A 133 -5.84 -14.18 25.80
N LYS A 134 -6.35 -15.13 25.02
CA LYS A 134 -6.07 -16.57 25.23
C LYS A 134 -4.62 -16.96 24.97
N THR A 135 -3.97 -16.34 23.99
CA THR A 135 -2.52 -16.54 23.77
C THR A 135 -1.71 -16.06 24.98
N GLY A 136 -2.14 -14.97 25.62
CA GLY A 136 -1.53 -14.49 26.86
C GLY A 136 -1.72 -15.49 28.01
N GLN A 137 -2.90 -16.08 28.15
CA GLN A 137 -3.19 -17.10 29.15
C GLN A 137 -2.40 -18.40 28.91
N LEU A 138 -2.29 -18.82 27.64
CA LEU A 138 -1.47 -19.99 27.27
C LEU A 138 -0.01 -19.82 27.69
N ARG A 139 0.58 -18.65 27.43
CA ARG A 139 1.96 -18.36 27.86
C ARG A 139 2.14 -18.42 29.38
N GLN A 140 1.12 -17.99 30.14
CA GLN A 140 1.16 -18.10 31.60
C GLN A 140 1.14 -19.55 32.06
N LEU A 141 0.27 -20.39 31.48
CA LEU A 141 0.21 -21.82 31.78
C LEU A 141 1.49 -22.56 31.39
N GLU A 142 2.11 -22.21 30.26
CA GLU A 142 3.39 -22.77 29.83
C GLU A 142 4.52 -22.38 30.80
N ALA A 143 4.56 -21.15 31.27
CA ALA A 143 5.53 -20.69 32.28
C ALA A 143 5.31 -21.39 33.65
N GLU A 144 4.06 -21.62 34.02
CA GLU A 144 3.72 -22.40 35.25
C GLU A 144 4.14 -23.85 35.14
N LEU A 145 3.96 -24.45 33.95
CA LEU A 145 4.43 -25.83 33.67
C LEU A 145 5.95 -25.90 33.76
N ASP A 146 6.68 -24.96 33.17
CA ASP A 146 8.13 -24.89 33.24
C ASP A 146 8.64 -24.79 34.70
N TYR A 147 7.93 -23.99 35.52
CA TYR A 147 8.24 -23.89 36.95
C TYR A 147 8.03 -25.22 37.67
N VAL A 148 6.88 -25.90 37.46
CA VAL A 148 6.58 -27.20 38.07
C VAL A 148 7.56 -28.26 37.61
N LEU A 149 7.98 -28.23 36.34
CA LEU A 149 9.02 -29.14 35.82
C LEU A 149 10.38 -28.97 36.53
N SER A 150 10.70 -27.76 36.99
CA SER A 150 11.93 -27.48 37.73
C SER A 150 11.93 -27.99 39.17
N MET A 151 10.74 -28.30 39.74
CA MET A 151 10.58 -28.72 41.13
C MET A 151 10.78 -30.23 41.39
N GLY A 152 10.82 -31.05 40.31
CA GLY A 152 11.09 -32.48 40.43
C GLY A 152 9.88 -33.41 40.27
N GLU A 153 10.06 -34.73 40.59
CA GLU A 153 9.05 -35.76 40.26
C GLU A 153 7.82 -35.77 41.17
N ASP A 154 7.86 -35.14 42.32
CA ASP A 154 6.77 -35.14 43.32
C ASP A 154 5.49 -34.42 42.85
N TYR A 155 5.56 -33.69 41.73
CA TYR A 155 4.47 -32.86 41.16
C TYR A 155 3.85 -33.47 39.91
N ALA A 156 3.82 -34.77 39.78
CA ALA A 156 3.35 -35.47 38.57
C ALA A 156 1.85 -35.20 38.25
N ASP A 157 1.00 -35.09 39.26
CA ASP A 157 -0.43 -34.82 39.07
C ASP A 157 -0.70 -33.38 38.66
N GLU A 158 0.01 -32.40 39.23
CA GLU A 158 -0.09 -30.99 38.84
C GLU A 158 0.37 -30.79 37.41
N ARG A 159 1.48 -31.41 37.04
CA ARG A 159 2.00 -31.40 35.67
C ARG A 159 1.00 -31.94 34.66
N ARG A 160 0.30 -33.06 34.99
CA ARG A 160 -0.73 -33.62 34.11
C ARG A 160 -1.92 -32.68 33.96
N GLN A 161 -2.35 -32.06 35.04
CA GLN A 161 -3.47 -31.08 35.00
C GLN A 161 -3.12 -29.82 34.17
N LEU A 162 -1.87 -29.33 34.25
CA LEU A 162 -1.39 -28.21 33.46
C LEU A 162 -1.33 -28.55 31.97
N LEU A 163 -0.84 -29.73 31.62
CA LEU A 163 -0.80 -30.22 30.25
C LEU A 163 -2.21 -30.34 29.66
N GLU A 164 -3.15 -30.91 30.39
CA GLU A 164 -4.57 -30.97 29.95
C GLU A 164 -5.19 -29.60 29.73
N LYS A 165 -4.82 -28.58 30.55
CA LYS A 165 -5.31 -27.18 30.36
C LYS A 165 -4.63 -26.53 29.15
N ILE A 166 -3.36 -26.78 28.93
CA ILE A 166 -2.61 -26.25 27.77
C ILE A 166 -3.18 -26.82 26.48
N ASP A 167 -3.41 -28.15 26.42
CA ASP A 167 -3.97 -28.80 25.24
C ASP A 167 -5.37 -28.24 24.94
N LYS A 168 -6.23 -28.11 25.95
CA LYS A 168 -7.56 -27.47 25.80
C LYS A 168 -7.47 -26.04 25.28
N MET A 169 -6.53 -25.26 25.80
CA MET A 169 -6.35 -23.87 25.37
C MET A 169 -5.85 -23.77 23.93
N ARG A 170 -5.02 -24.71 23.48
CA ARG A 170 -4.55 -24.83 22.09
C ARG A 170 -5.72 -25.17 21.15
N ASP A 171 -6.53 -26.15 21.50
CA ASP A 171 -7.73 -26.51 20.72
C ASP A 171 -8.68 -25.31 20.57
N GLU A 172 -8.92 -24.57 21.66
CA GLU A 172 -9.75 -23.36 21.63
C GLU A 172 -9.15 -22.23 20.76
N LEU A 173 -7.82 -22.08 20.76
CA LEU A 173 -7.11 -21.14 19.88
C LEU A 173 -7.23 -21.54 18.42
N ASP A 174 -7.12 -22.81 18.11
CA ASP A 174 -7.28 -23.33 16.75
C ASP A 174 -8.70 -23.13 16.24
N GLU A 175 -9.73 -23.38 17.06
CA GLU A 175 -11.12 -23.09 16.71
C GLU A 175 -11.38 -21.59 16.46
N ILE A 176 -10.79 -20.70 17.25
CA ILE A 176 -10.93 -19.24 17.05
C ILE A 176 -10.24 -18.84 15.76
N ASN A 177 -9.07 -19.40 15.47
CA ASN A 177 -8.32 -19.12 14.25
C ASN A 177 -9.07 -19.62 13.00
N GLU A 178 -9.61 -20.83 13.02
CA GLU A 178 -10.43 -21.39 11.94
C GLU A 178 -11.68 -20.52 11.68
N ARG A 179 -12.42 -20.16 12.74
CA ARG A 179 -13.58 -19.25 12.62
C ARG A 179 -13.20 -17.89 12.03
N ALA A 180 -12.04 -17.35 12.43
CA ALA A 180 -11.54 -16.09 11.90
C ALA A 180 -11.12 -16.21 10.41
N LEU A 181 -10.52 -17.32 10.01
CA LEU A 181 -10.14 -17.61 8.62
C LEU A 181 -11.38 -17.78 7.73
N ASP A 182 -12.39 -18.50 8.18
CA ASP A 182 -13.65 -18.68 7.47
C ASP A 182 -14.40 -17.35 7.30
N ALA A 183 -14.45 -16.53 8.33
CA ALA A 183 -15.05 -15.20 8.25
C ALA A 183 -14.30 -14.29 7.25
N ARG A 184 -12.96 -14.42 7.16
CA ARG A 184 -12.12 -13.67 6.21
C ARG A 184 -12.31 -14.15 4.76
N SER A 185 -12.43 -15.46 4.54
CA SER A 185 -12.60 -16.03 3.20
C SER A 185 -13.98 -15.73 2.60
N ASN A 186 -14.99 -15.54 3.43
CA ASN A 186 -16.37 -15.34 3.02
C ASN A 186 -16.82 -13.86 2.94
N SER A 187 -15.98 -12.90 3.28
CA SER A 187 -16.32 -11.48 3.26
C SER A 187 -15.21 -10.60 2.69
N THR A 188 -15.46 -10.07 1.49
CA THR A 188 -14.62 -9.00 0.94
C THR A 188 -15.03 -7.67 1.56
N PRO A 189 -14.11 -6.93 2.22
CA PRO A 189 -14.44 -5.63 2.80
C PRO A 189 -14.87 -4.65 1.71
N LYS A 190 -15.94 -3.89 1.98
CA LYS A 190 -16.46 -2.87 1.06
C LYS A 190 -16.08 -1.47 1.56
N ILE A 191 -15.43 -0.71 0.70
CA ILE A 191 -15.06 0.68 0.95
C ILE A 191 -16.18 1.59 0.49
N LYS A 192 -16.69 2.42 1.40
CA LYS A 192 -17.74 3.41 1.17
C LYS A 192 -17.18 4.83 1.25
N GLY A 193 -18.00 5.82 0.86
CA GLY A 193 -17.62 7.23 0.94
C GLY A 193 -17.19 7.70 2.34
N ASN A 194 -17.78 7.14 3.40
CA ASN A 194 -17.39 7.47 4.77
C ASN A 194 -16.00 6.96 5.14
N ASP A 195 -15.59 5.81 4.62
CA ASP A 195 -14.25 5.26 4.87
C ASP A 195 -13.16 6.15 4.26
N ILE A 196 -13.46 6.81 3.14
CA ILE A 196 -12.58 7.81 2.51
C ILE A 196 -12.48 9.08 3.37
N ALA A 197 -13.59 9.50 4.00
CA ALA A 197 -13.61 10.71 4.83
C ALA A 197 -12.89 10.51 6.19
N GLU A 198 -12.66 9.28 6.61
CA GLU A 198 -11.92 8.92 7.82
C GLU A 198 -10.39 8.85 7.62
N VAL A 199 -9.93 8.93 6.39
CA VAL A 199 -8.52 8.97 5.99
C VAL A 199 -8.03 10.41 5.99
#